data_315d718bbdb7829dcda72e9ad1fe2462
#
_entry.id   315d718bbdb7829dcda72e9ad1fe2462
#
_cell.length_a   1.000
_cell.length_b   1.000
_cell.length_c   1.000
_cell.angle_alpha   90.00
_cell.angle_beta   90.00
_cell.angle_gamma   90.00
#
_symmetry.space_group_name_H-M   'P 1'
#
loop_
_entity.id
_entity.type
_entity.pdbx_description
1 polymer ?
#
loop_
_entity_poly.entity_id
_entity_poly.type
_entity_poly.pdbx_seq_one_letter_code
_entity_poly.pdbx_strand_id
1 'polypeptide(L)'
;MKTRYSLIFAGLGTLVCSAFLACSRIQTQSPEPEPQLPVFGEDVVRGELLVRFDEGVAALLEESGLTKSGPSNVLTACEIPSVEEVLAIVGNYSIERVFPLDVRREELSRREGLHLWYRVRFDEDAPMEQVYMELSRLGEVSSVNCNRRLKKAYSGKSVPFHIAKAAAASVAAGNWNDELFPYQWHLVNRGDLGESKFSAGADVNVEQAWELSSGDPSIIVAVLDEGVDYT
;
A
#
# COMPACT_ATOMS: atom_id res chain seq x y z
N MET A 1 -11.36 54.69 82.83
CA MET A 1 -12.23 54.17 81.76
C MET A 1 -11.38 53.73 80.56
N LYS A 2 -11.61 52.64 79.99
CA LYS A 2 -10.75 51.74 79.24
C LYS A 2 -10.03 52.35 78.03
N THR A 3 -8.74 52.37 78.06
CA THR A 3 -7.80 52.74 76.98
C THR A 3 -7.52 51.49 76.12
N ARG A 4 -7.83 51.55 74.83
CA ARG A 4 -7.47 50.47 73.89
C ARG A 4 -6.22 50.88 73.13
N TYR A 5 -5.14 50.15 73.33
CA TYR A 5 -3.90 50.24 72.56
C TYR A 5 -4.14 49.47 71.20
N SER A 6 -3.88 50.18 70.11
CA SER A 6 -3.90 49.55 68.77
C SER A 6 -2.43 49.29 68.40
N LEU A 7 -2.07 48.04 68.28
CA LEU A 7 -0.78 47.59 67.77
C LEU A 7 -0.79 47.64 66.25
N ILE A 8 0.11 48.42 65.70
CA ILE A 8 0.39 48.47 64.25
C ILE A 8 1.45 47.38 64.00
N PHE A 9 1.04 46.33 63.31
CA PHE A 9 1.98 45.33 62.75
C PHE A 9 2.43 45.79 61.37
N ALA A 10 3.70 46.19 61.26
CA ALA A 10 4.39 46.35 60.00
C ALA A 10 4.71 44.99 59.39
N GLY A 11 3.88 44.55 58.46
CA GLY A 11 4.13 43.33 57.69
C GLY A 11 5.15 43.59 56.58
N LEU A 12 6.34 43.00 56.72
CA LEU A 12 7.37 42.93 55.70
C LEU A 12 6.86 41.93 54.62
N GLY A 13 6.33 42.48 53.52
CA GLY A 13 5.95 41.67 52.36
C GLY A 13 7.17 41.22 51.59
N THR A 14 7.61 39.97 51.82
CA THR A 14 8.55 39.30 50.93
C THR A 14 7.90 39.02 49.60
N LEU A 15 8.32 39.79 48.59
CA LEU A 15 7.95 39.58 47.18
C LEU A 15 8.68 38.30 46.70
N VAL A 16 7.98 37.17 46.71
CA VAL A 16 8.47 35.94 46.09
C VAL A 16 8.23 36.09 44.58
N CYS A 17 9.26 36.51 43.85
CA CYS A 17 9.31 36.52 42.42
C CYS A 17 9.35 35.05 41.92
N SER A 18 8.20 34.43 41.70
CA SER A 18 8.11 33.13 41.02
C SER A 18 8.49 33.30 39.55
N ALA A 19 9.78 33.18 39.26
CA ALA A 19 10.26 33.01 37.91
C ALA A 19 9.75 31.66 37.41
N PHE A 20 8.65 31.68 36.72
CA PHE A 20 8.26 30.56 35.84
C PHE A 20 9.31 30.47 34.73
N LEU A 21 10.31 29.63 34.92
CA LEU A 21 11.13 29.08 33.84
C LEU A 21 10.18 28.26 32.97
N ALA A 22 9.63 28.90 31.95
CA ALA A 22 9.07 28.20 30.80
C ALA A 22 10.24 27.49 30.13
N CYS A 23 10.52 26.26 30.56
CA CYS A 23 11.33 25.31 29.82
C CYS A 23 10.49 24.98 28.58
N SER A 24 10.61 25.80 27.54
CA SER A 24 10.28 25.39 26.19
C SER A 24 11.11 24.13 25.93
N ARG A 25 10.50 22.96 26.04
CA ARG A 25 11.05 21.75 25.47
C ARG A 25 11.19 22.04 23.98
N ILE A 26 12.38 22.40 23.56
CA ILE A 26 12.80 22.23 22.18
C ILE A 26 12.67 20.72 21.97
N GLN A 27 11.54 20.30 21.39
CA GLN A 27 11.47 18.99 20.76
C GLN A 27 12.49 19.07 19.63
N THR A 28 13.70 18.60 19.91
CA THR A 28 14.60 18.18 18.84
C THR A 28 13.85 17.08 18.13
N GLN A 29 13.18 17.45 17.02
CA GLN A 29 12.76 16.48 16.03
C GLN A 29 14.00 15.64 15.74
N SER A 30 13.92 14.36 16.02
CA SER A 30 14.92 13.42 15.56
C SER A 30 15.09 13.67 14.07
N PRO A 31 16.31 13.81 13.56
CA PRO A 31 16.49 13.98 12.12
C PRO A 31 15.70 12.87 11.43
N GLU A 32 14.91 13.26 10.47
CA GLU A 32 14.16 12.31 9.63
C GLU A 32 15.17 11.30 9.09
N PRO A 33 14.92 10.00 9.21
CA PRO A 33 15.89 9.01 8.79
C PRO A 33 16.23 9.22 7.32
N GLU A 34 17.50 9.32 7.00
CA GLU A 34 17.95 9.45 5.61
C GLU A 34 17.35 8.33 4.76
N PRO A 35 16.91 8.64 3.52
CA PRO A 35 16.39 7.62 2.62
C PRO A 35 17.42 6.50 2.44
N GLN A 36 17.00 5.27 2.72
CA GLN A 36 17.86 4.12 2.55
C GLN A 36 17.72 3.58 1.13
N LEU A 37 18.86 3.30 0.50
CA LEU A 37 18.85 2.63 -0.80
C LEU A 37 18.19 1.24 -0.67
N PRO A 38 17.21 0.94 -1.51
CA PRO A 38 16.66 -0.41 -1.58
C PRO A 38 17.71 -1.36 -2.18
N VAL A 39 17.52 -2.65 -2.00
CA VAL A 39 18.35 -3.65 -2.68
C VAL A 39 17.96 -3.69 -4.15
N PHE A 40 18.88 -3.32 -5.03
CA PHE A 40 18.72 -3.40 -6.48
C PHE A 40 19.12 -4.81 -6.97
N GLY A 41 18.20 -5.79 -6.74
CA GLY A 41 18.39 -7.16 -7.19
C GLY A 41 18.04 -7.37 -8.66
N GLU A 42 18.21 -8.60 -9.15
CA GLU A 42 17.84 -9.00 -10.53
C GLU A 42 16.35 -8.86 -10.83
N ASP A 43 15.52 -8.80 -9.81
CA ASP A 43 14.07 -8.62 -9.89
C ASP A 43 13.66 -7.17 -10.16
N VAL A 44 14.56 -6.20 -9.97
CA VAL A 44 14.28 -4.79 -10.24
C VAL A 44 14.21 -4.53 -11.75
N VAL A 45 13.14 -3.85 -12.17
CA VAL A 45 13.01 -3.37 -13.54
C VAL A 45 13.91 -2.14 -13.70
N ARG A 46 15.02 -2.27 -14.44
CA ARG A 46 15.93 -1.16 -14.72
C ARG A 46 15.23 -0.10 -15.56
N GLY A 47 15.61 1.16 -15.34
CA GLY A 47 15.03 2.29 -16.07
C GLY A 47 13.60 2.64 -15.67
N GLU A 48 13.10 2.13 -14.54
CA GLU A 48 11.72 2.39 -14.11
C GLU A 48 11.63 2.60 -12.59
N LEU A 49 11.08 3.76 -12.18
CA LEU A 49 10.79 4.09 -10.80
C LEU A 49 9.30 4.40 -10.63
N LEU A 50 8.73 3.99 -9.49
CA LEU A 50 7.40 4.35 -9.05
C LEU A 50 7.52 5.46 -8.00
N VAL A 51 7.03 6.64 -8.33
CA VAL A 51 7.17 7.85 -7.51
C VAL A 51 5.80 8.29 -7.04
N ARG A 52 5.68 8.53 -5.75
CA ARG A 52 4.50 9.16 -5.17
C ARG A 52 4.83 10.61 -4.89
N PHE A 53 4.21 11.50 -5.64
CA PHE A 53 4.34 12.94 -5.44
C PHE A 53 3.35 13.47 -4.41
N ASP A 54 3.60 14.69 -3.93
CA ASP A 54 2.66 15.44 -3.13
C ASP A 54 1.49 15.96 -3.99
N GLU A 55 0.39 16.31 -3.34
CA GLU A 55 -0.84 16.77 -4.00
C GLU A 55 -0.60 17.97 -4.92
N GLY A 56 0.23 18.94 -4.48
CA GLY A 56 0.54 20.12 -5.28
C GLY A 56 1.27 19.79 -6.58
N VAL A 57 2.20 18.83 -6.53
CA VAL A 57 2.93 18.35 -7.70
C VAL A 57 2.03 17.56 -8.63
N ALA A 58 1.22 16.67 -8.07
CA ALA A 58 0.26 15.88 -8.85
C ALA A 58 -0.72 16.79 -9.62
N ALA A 59 -1.19 17.87 -9.00
CA ALA A 59 -2.05 18.87 -9.65
C ALA A 59 -1.35 19.55 -10.84
N LEU A 60 -0.08 19.94 -10.70
CA LEU A 60 0.70 20.54 -11.79
C LEU A 60 0.92 19.56 -12.95
N LEU A 61 1.24 18.29 -12.64
CA LEU A 61 1.39 17.23 -13.67
C LEU A 61 0.06 16.97 -14.40
N GLU A 62 -1.05 17.05 -13.69
CA GLU A 62 -2.38 16.94 -14.29
C GLU A 62 -2.68 18.11 -15.21
N GLU A 63 -2.39 19.34 -14.81
CA GLU A 63 -2.55 20.55 -15.64
C GLU A 63 -1.70 20.48 -16.90
N SER A 64 -0.49 19.93 -16.80
CA SER A 64 0.43 19.73 -17.92
C SER A 64 -0.06 18.68 -18.97
N GLY A 65 -1.15 17.99 -18.71
CA GLY A 65 -1.83 17.13 -19.69
C GLY A 65 -1.92 15.65 -19.38
N LEU A 66 -1.45 15.18 -18.21
CA LEU A 66 -1.57 13.76 -17.80
C LEU A 66 -3.02 13.29 -17.54
N THR A 67 -3.99 14.20 -17.56
CA THR A 67 -5.42 13.89 -17.36
C THR A 67 -6.16 13.55 -18.64
N LYS A 68 -5.57 13.77 -19.80
CA LYS A 68 -6.27 13.50 -21.07
C LYS A 68 -6.32 12.01 -21.34
N SER A 69 -7.51 11.44 -21.27
CA SER A 69 -7.80 10.07 -21.70
C SER A 69 -7.43 9.91 -23.18
N GLY A 70 -6.28 9.33 -23.46
CA GLY A 70 -5.80 9.09 -24.82
C GLY A 70 -4.42 8.42 -24.82
N PRO A 71 -3.93 7.96 -25.97
CA PRO A 71 -2.62 7.33 -26.10
C PRO A 71 -1.42 8.25 -25.75
N SER A 72 -1.69 9.53 -25.46
CA SER A 72 -0.70 10.54 -25.10
C SER A 72 -0.71 10.87 -23.58
N ASN A 73 -0.98 9.91 -22.73
CA ASN A 73 -0.99 10.11 -21.27
C ASN A 73 0.43 10.02 -20.66
N VAL A 74 1.42 10.50 -21.41
CA VAL A 74 2.84 10.44 -21.06
C VAL A 74 3.43 11.83 -21.24
N LEU A 75 4.07 12.36 -20.19
CA LEU A 75 4.89 13.57 -20.26
C LEU A 75 6.35 13.21 -20.51
N THR A 76 7.03 13.98 -21.33
CA THR A 76 8.46 13.88 -21.60
C THR A 76 9.24 15.10 -21.08
N ALA A 77 8.56 15.99 -20.37
CA ALA A 77 9.13 17.11 -19.65
C ALA A 77 8.29 17.36 -18.38
N CYS A 78 8.97 17.68 -17.29
CA CYS A 78 8.34 17.99 -16.02
C CYS A 78 8.52 19.48 -15.73
N GLU A 79 7.44 20.22 -15.56
CA GLU A 79 7.48 21.66 -15.29
C GLU A 79 7.85 22.01 -13.83
N ILE A 80 8.26 21.00 -13.03
CA ILE A 80 8.66 21.15 -11.64
C ILE A 80 10.18 21.21 -11.57
N PRO A 81 10.80 22.38 -11.29
CA PRO A 81 12.24 22.56 -11.44
C PRO A 81 13.10 21.59 -10.64
N SER A 82 12.72 21.26 -9.41
CA SER A 82 13.45 20.34 -8.55
C SER A 82 13.45 18.92 -9.08
N VAL A 83 12.31 18.45 -9.62
CA VAL A 83 12.16 17.12 -10.23
C VAL A 83 12.88 17.07 -11.58
N GLU A 84 12.74 18.15 -12.38
CA GLU A 84 13.42 18.27 -13.69
C GLU A 84 14.95 18.21 -13.54
N GLU A 85 15.51 18.90 -12.52
CA GLU A 85 16.96 18.89 -12.25
C GLU A 85 17.46 17.46 -11.96
N VAL A 86 16.70 16.68 -11.19
CA VAL A 86 17.05 15.28 -10.91
C VAL A 86 16.90 14.42 -12.16
N LEU A 87 15.80 14.57 -12.90
CA LEU A 87 15.57 13.77 -14.10
C LEU A 87 16.50 14.14 -15.26
N ALA A 88 17.09 15.32 -15.26
CA ALA A 88 18.15 15.68 -16.20
C ALA A 88 19.38 14.76 -16.11
N ILE A 89 19.60 14.09 -14.97
CA ILE A 89 20.68 13.10 -14.79
C ILE A 89 20.55 11.93 -15.77
N VAL A 90 19.32 11.53 -16.09
CA VAL A 90 19.03 10.41 -16.99
C VAL A 90 18.82 10.83 -18.45
N GLY A 91 18.72 12.14 -18.71
CA GLY A 91 18.50 12.70 -20.04
C GLY A 91 17.06 12.53 -20.49
N ASN A 92 16.78 11.57 -21.38
CA ASN A 92 15.43 11.32 -21.83
C ASN A 92 14.65 10.52 -20.81
N TYR A 93 13.47 11.00 -20.48
CA TYR A 93 12.57 10.30 -19.55
C TYR A 93 11.11 10.47 -19.99
N SER A 94 10.25 9.67 -19.36
CA SER A 94 8.80 9.81 -19.48
C SER A 94 8.13 9.61 -18.13
N ILE A 95 7.06 10.38 -17.89
CA ILE A 95 6.24 10.28 -16.67
C ILE A 95 4.81 9.92 -17.09
N GLU A 96 4.24 8.91 -16.45
CA GLU A 96 2.85 8.51 -16.66
C GLU A 96 2.19 8.11 -15.32
N ARG A 97 0.89 8.19 -15.21
CA ARG A 97 0.17 7.70 -14.03
C ARG A 97 0.28 6.19 -13.92
N VAL A 98 0.54 5.67 -12.71
CA VAL A 98 0.47 4.22 -12.41
C VAL A 98 -0.97 3.74 -12.51
N PHE A 99 -1.91 4.52 -11.97
CA PHE A 99 -3.34 4.21 -12.01
C PHE A 99 -4.02 5.14 -13.02
N PRO A 100 -4.53 4.58 -14.13
CA PRO A 100 -5.22 5.36 -15.14
C PRO A 100 -6.44 6.09 -14.58
N LEU A 101 -6.73 7.24 -15.13
CA LEU A 101 -7.91 8.01 -14.77
C LEU A 101 -9.18 7.24 -15.18
N ASP A 102 -9.99 6.89 -14.20
CA ASP A 102 -11.36 6.39 -14.42
C ASP A 102 -12.34 7.41 -13.82
N VAL A 103 -13.04 8.12 -14.70
CA VAL A 103 -14.00 9.18 -14.30
C VAL A 103 -15.04 8.67 -13.30
N ARG A 104 -15.42 7.39 -13.38
CA ARG A 104 -16.41 6.78 -12.48
C ARG A 104 -15.86 6.52 -11.06
N ARG A 105 -14.54 6.46 -10.92
CA ARG A 105 -13.85 6.11 -9.67
C ARG A 105 -12.87 7.19 -9.23
N GLU A 106 -12.87 8.35 -9.88
CA GLU A 106 -11.89 9.41 -9.63
C GLU A 106 -11.95 9.91 -8.19
N GLU A 107 -13.15 10.10 -7.63
CA GLU A 107 -13.31 10.52 -6.24
C GLU A 107 -12.70 9.50 -5.27
N LEU A 108 -12.94 8.21 -5.51
CA LEU A 108 -12.32 7.14 -4.72
C LEU A 108 -10.81 7.11 -4.90
N SER A 109 -10.33 7.23 -6.13
CA SER A 109 -8.90 7.26 -6.46
C SER A 109 -8.19 8.39 -5.75
N ARG A 110 -8.79 9.58 -5.70
CA ARG A 110 -8.26 10.73 -4.98
C ARG A 110 -8.28 10.53 -3.47
N ARG A 111 -9.37 10.05 -2.92
CA ARG A 111 -9.49 9.77 -1.49
C ARG A 111 -8.43 8.78 -1.00
N GLU A 112 -8.13 7.76 -1.79
CA GLU A 112 -7.11 6.74 -1.48
C GLU A 112 -5.69 7.16 -1.92
N GLY A 113 -5.52 8.34 -2.53
CA GLY A 113 -4.21 8.85 -2.96
C GLY A 113 -3.59 8.10 -4.14
N LEU A 114 -4.39 7.35 -4.92
CA LEU A 114 -3.89 6.60 -6.07
C LEU A 114 -3.46 7.52 -7.22
N HIS A 115 -4.07 8.69 -7.34
CA HIS A 115 -3.75 9.71 -8.33
C HIS A 115 -2.35 10.34 -8.13
N LEU A 116 -1.75 10.16 -6.94
CA LEU A 116 -0.42 10.68 -6.60
C LEU A 116 0.72 9.78 -7.12
N TRP A 117 0.42 8.59 -7.62
CA TRP A 117 1.42 7.64 -8.06
C TRP A 117 1.70 7.76 -9.55
N TYR A 118 2.99 7.95 -9.84
CA TYR A 118 3.51 8.08 -11.20
C TYR A 118 4.63 7.09 -11.46
N ARG A 119 4.74 6.65 -12.69
CA ARG A 119 5.83 5.84 -13.20
C ARG A 119 6.75 6.73 -14.03
N VAL A 120 8.00 6.78 -13.62
CA VAL A 120 9.06 7.49 -14.34
C VAL A 120 9.90 6.44 -15.06
N ARG A 121 10.00 6.56 -16.38
CA ARG A 121 10.82 5.68 -17.22
C ARG A 121 11.95 6.45 -17.85
N PHE A 122 13.11 5.82 -17.93
CA PHE A 122 14.32 6.33 -18.53
C PHE A 122 15.16 5.18 -19.09
N ASP A 123 16.35 5.46 -19.61
CA ASP A 123 17.23 4.44 -20.16
C ASP A 123 17.67 3.44 -19.08
N GLU A 124 17.71 2.15 -19.41
CA GLU A 124 18.07 1.07 -18.48
C GLU A 124 19.52 1.19 -17.98
N ASP A 125 20.41 1.80 -18.76
CA ASP A 125 21.82 2.02 -18.43
C ASP A 125 22.05 3.30 -17.59
N ALA A 126 21.01 4.11 -17.37
CA ALA A 126 21.08 5.31 -16.56
C ALA A 126 21.37 5.00 -15.07
N PRO A 127 21.94 5.94 -14.31
CA PRO A 127 22.30 5.74 -12.90
C PRO A 127 21.06 5.75 -12.00
N MET A 128 20.24 4.69 -12.06
CA MET A 128 18.96 4.56 -11.38
C MET A 128 19.07 4.74 -9.87
N GLU A 129 20.14 4.22 -9.26
CA GLU A 129 20.41 4.34 -7.82
C GLU A 129 20.57 5.80 -7.39
N GLN A 130 21.28 6.59 -8.21
CA GLN A 130 21.46 8.02 -7.96
C GLN A 130 20.12 8.76 -8.06
N VAL A 131 19.37 8.53 -9.14
CA VAL A 131 18.06 9.16 -9.35
C VAL A 131 17.10 8.79 -8.23
N TYR A 132 17.08 7.53 -7.79
CA TYR A 132 16.30 7.09 -6.65
C TYR A 132 16.59 7.92 -5.39
N MET A 133 17.88 8.07 -5.06
CA MET A 133 18.30 8.82 -3.87
C MET A 133 17.98 10.31 -3.97
N GLU A 134 18.24 10.92 -5.13
CA GLU A 134 17.98 12.35 -5.31
C GLU A 134 16.45 12.65 -5.29
N LEU A 135 15.63 11.84 -5.95
CA LEU A 135 14.17 11.97 -5.86
C LEU A 135 13.66 11.77 -4.44
N SER A 136 14.23 10.81 -3.70
CA SER A 136 13.82 10.53 -2.32
C SER A 136 14.14 11.66 -1.34
N ARG A 137 14.99 12.60 -1.71
CA ARG A 137 15.35 13.78 -0.90
C ARG A 137 14.50 15.00 -1.18
N LEU A 138 13.75 14.99 -2.27
CA LEU A 138 12.88 16.12 -2.62
C LEU A 138 11.68 16.19 -1.67
N GLY A 139 11.39 17.37 -1.17
CA GLY A 139 10.23 17.62 -0.31
C GLY A 139 8.90 17.39 -1.02
N GLU A 140 8.89 17.45 -2.35
CA GLU A 140 7.74 17.22 -3.22
C GLU A 140 7.46 15.73 -3.50
N VAL A 141 8.36 14.85 -3.04
CA VAL A 141 8.27 13.40 -3.24
C VAL A 141 8.04 12.71 -1.89
N SER A 142 6.89 12.10 -1.74
CA SER A 142 6.55 11.39 -0.51
C SER A 142 7.05 9.93 -0.48
N SER A 143 7.32 9.32 -1.64
CA SER A 143 7.89 7.97 -1.72
C SER A 143 8.46 7.69 -3.10
N VAL A 144 9.57 6.94 -3.13
CA VAL A 144 10.14 6.37 -4.35
C VAL A 144 10.28 4.86 -4.16
N ASN A 145 9.84 4.10 -5.14
CA ASN A 145 9.92 2.64 -5.13
C ASN A 145 10.47 2.11 -6.45
N CYS A 146 11.22 1.01 -6.36
CA CYS A 146 11.61 0.25 -7.55
C CYS A 146 10.43 -0.60 -8.02
N ASN A 147 10.14 -0.61 -9.32
CA ASN A 147 9.27 -1.62 -9.87
C ASN A 147 9.99 -2.96 -9.90
N ARG A 148 9.29 -4.06 -9.55
CA ARG A 148 9.89 -5.39 -9.41
C ARG A 148 9.13 -6.43 -10.21
N ARG A 149 9.89 -7.30 -10.86
CA ARG A 149 9.35 -8.50 -11.51
C ARG A 149 9.07 -9.55 -10.43
N LEU A 150 7.82 -9.88 -10.26
CA LEU A 150 7.42 -10.96 -9.37
C LEU A 150 7.65 -12.30 -10.05
N LYS A 151 8.24 -13.25 -9.33
CA LYS A 151 8.36 -14.64 -9.77
C LYS A 151 7.39 -15.47 -8.95
N LYS A 152 6.71 -16.42 -9.59
CA LYS A 152 5.90 -17.40 -8.89
C LYS A 152 6.74 -18.12 -7.86
N ALA A 153 6.22 -18.27 -6.64
CA ALA A 153 6.86 -19.08 -5.60
C ALA A 153 6.92 -20.58 -5.99
N TYR A 154 6.01 -20.98 -6.89
CA TYR A 154 5.90 -22.33 -7.41
C TYR A 154 6.07 -22.32 -8.92
N SER A 155 7.06 -23.07 -9.43
CA SER A 155 7.36 -23.22 -10.86
C SER A 155 7.06 -24.62 -11.39
N GLY A 156 6.48 -25.48 -10.58
CA GLY A 156 6.10 -26.84 -10.98
C GLY A 156 4.95 -26.83 -11.98
N LYS A 157 4.96 -27.81 -12.91
CA LYS A 157 3.79 -28.06 -13.75
C LYS A 157 2.64 -28.50 -12.84
N SER A 158 1.47 -27.85 -12.97
CA SER A 158 0.26 -28.35 -12.35
C SER A 158 -0.03 -29.75 -12.93
N VAL A 159 -0.19 -30.71 -12.07
CA VAL A 159 -0.68 -32.04 -12.48
C VAL A 159 -2.17 -32.03 -12.22
N PRO A 160 -3.02 -32.37 -13.23
CA PRO A 160 -4.44 -32.47 -13.00
C PRO A 160 -4.71 -33.40 -11.81
N PHE A 161 -5.44 -32.92 -10.83
CA PHE A 161 -5.85 -33.74 -9.71
C PHE A 161 -7.06 -34.58 -10.13
N HIS A 162 -6.83 -35.85 -10.37
CA HIS A 162 -7.90 -36.80 -10.74
C HIS A 162 -8.45 -37.44 -9.46
N ILE A 163 -9.58 -36.94 -9.00
CA ILE A 163 -10.34 -37.59 -7.94
C ILE A 163 -11.17 -38.72 -8.57
N ALA A 164 -11.07 -39.90 -8.01
CA ALA A 164 -11.90 -41.02 -8.46
C ALA A 164 -13.37 -40.67 -8.22
N LYS A 165 -14.15 -40.64 -9.29
CA LYS A 165 -15.57 -40.21 -9.31
C LYS A 165 -16.47 -40.98 -8.33
N ALA A 166 -16.00 -42.11 -7.81
CA ALA A 166 -16.70 -42.92 -6.82
C ALA A 166 -16.72 -42.33 -5.40
N ALA A 167 -15.74 -41.49 -5.05
CA ALA A 167 -15.70 -40.86 -3.73
C ALA A 167 -16.69 -39.67 -3.61
N ALA A 168 -16.99 -39.00 -4.72
CA ALA A 168 -17.88 -37.84 -4.73
C ALA A 168 -19.37 -38.20 -4.51
N ALA A 169 -19.78 -39.42 -4.75
CA ALA A 169 -21.17 -39.86 -4.59
C ALA A 169 -21.65 -39.93 -3.12
N SER A 170 -20.73 -39.98 -2.14
CA SER A 170 -21.07 -40.04 -0.71
C SER A 170 -21.24 -38.69 -0.04
N VAL A 171 -20.99 -37.59 -0.75
CA VAL A 171 -20.90 -36.24 -0.18
C VAL A 171 -22.23 -35.47 -0.36
N ALA A 172 -23.33 -36.14 -0.45
CA ALA A 172 -24.63 -35.48 -0.50
C ALA A 172 -25.16 -35.25 0.92
N ALA A 173 -24.73 -34.23 1.62
CA ALA A 173 -25.45 -33.79 2.81
C ALA A 173 -25.03 -32.39 3.33
N GLY A 174 -24.77 -31.46 2.45
CA GLY A 174 -24.79 -30.05 2.80
C GLY A 174 -25.81 -29.34 1.89
N ASN A 175 -26.37 -28.25 2.34
CA ASN A 175 -27.29 -27.41 1.55
C ASN A 175 -26.58 -26.67 0.37
N TRP A 176 -25.45 -27.19 -0.08
CA TRP A 176 -24.61 -26.58 -1.11
C TRP A 176 -24.93 -27.22 -2.46
N ASN A 177 -25.25 -26.40 -3.44
CA ASN A 177 -25.60 -26.82 -4.77
C ASN A 177 -24.44 -26.79 -5.78
N ASP A 178 -23.21 -26.58 -5.31
CA ASP A 178 -22.01 -26.64 -6.11
C ASP A 178 -21.59 -28.09 -6.33
N GLU A 179 -21.63 -28.56 -7.58
CA GLU A 179 -21.22 -29.91 -7.97
C GLU A 179 -19.75 -30.21 -7.64
N LEU A 180 -18.90 -29.19 -7.57
CA LEU A 180 -17.48 -29.31 -7.30
C LEU A 180 -17.16 -29.19 -5.80
N PHE A 181 -18.11 -28.79 -4.96
CA PHE A 181 -17.89 -28.66 -3.53
C PHE A 181 -17.28 -29.91 -2.86
N PRO A 182 -17.69 -31.14 -3.20
CA PRO A 182 -17.06 -32.33 -2.64
C PRO A 182 -15.56 -32.47 -2.91
N TYR A 183 -15.04 -31.78 -3.92
CA TYR A 183 -13.63 -31.80 -4.28
C TYR A 183 -12.82 -30.68 -3.63
N GLN A 184 -13.49 -29.77 -2.96
CA GLN A 184 -12.86 -28.64 -2.26
C GLN A 184 -12.45 -29.05 -0.85
N TRP A 185 -11.54 -30.03 -0.76
CA TRP A 185 -11.07 -30.61 0.49
C TRP A 185 -10.52 -29.59 1.49
N HIS A 186 -10.03 -28.46 1.03
CA HIS A 186 -9.56 -27.38 1.90
C HIS A 186 -10.70 -26.69 2.65
N LEU A 187 -11.93 -26.76 2.14
CA LEU A 187 -13.13 -26.25 2.80
C LEU A 187 -13.69 -27.28 3.78
N VAL A 188 -13.83 -28.53 3.34
CA VAL A 188 -14.30 -29.67 4.15
C VAL A 188 -13.56 -30.92 3.73
N ASN A 189 -12.79 -31.50 4.63
CA ASN A 189 -12.02 -32.71 4.39
C ASN A 189 -12.57 -33.88 5.22
N ARG A 190 -13.28 -34.77 4.58
CA ARG A 190 -13.84 -36.00 5.23
C ARG A 190 -12.91 -37.21 5.17
N GLY A 191 -11.73 -37.06 4.54
CA GLY A 191 -10.77 -38.13 4.34
C GLY A 191 -11.22 -39.19 3.32
N ASP A 192 -12.23 -38.86 2.50
CA ASP A 192 -12.91 -39.78 1.57
C ASP A 192 -12.46 -39.62 0.11
N LEU A 193 -11.50 -38.75 -0.17
CA LEU A 193 -11.01 -38.50 -1.52
C LEU A 193 -10.04 -39.55 -2.06
N GLY A 194 -9.94 -40.70 -1.39
CA GLY A 194 -9.28 -41.92 -1.90
C GLY A 194 -7.76 -41.93 -1.85
N GLU A 195 -7.13 -40.88 -1.35
CA GLU A 195 -5.67 -40.82 -1.16
C GLU A 195 -5.31 -40.66 0.31
N SER A 196 -4.25 -41.36 0.75
CA SER A 196 -3.75 -41.28 2.13
C SER A 196 -3.27 -39.91 2.59
N LYS A 197 -3.21 -38.94 1.68
CA LYS A 197 -2.86 -37.54 1.94
C LYS A 197 -3.99 -36.73 2.57
N PHE A 198 -5.22 -37.19 2.43
CA PHE A 198 -6.38 -36.49 2.95
C PHE A 198 -6.78 -37.01 4.31
N SER A 199 -6.42 -36.29 5.35
CA SER A 199 -6.83 -36.61 6.72
C SER A 199 -8.11 -35.91 7.06
N ALA A 200 -9.12 -36.64 7.53
CA ALA A 200 -10.40 -36.03 7.94
C ALA A 200 -10.18 -34.95 8.98
N GLY A 201 -10.84 -33.80 8.79
CA GLY A 201 -10.73 -32.62 9.64
C GLY A 201 -9.50 -31.75 9.41
N ALA A 202 -8.64 -32.07 8.43
CA ALA A 202 -7.56 -31.21 8.00
C ALA A 202 -8.06 -30.19 6.97
N ASP A 203 -8.89 -29.24 7.40
CA ASP A 203 -9.59 -28.24 6.60
C ASP A 203 -9.83 -26.96 7.38
N VAL A 204 -10.49 -25.97 6.76
CA VAL A 204 -10.87 -24.70 7.41
C VAL A 204 -12.21 -24.77 8.13
N ASN A 205 -12.88 -25.94 8.16
CA ASN A 205 -14.15 -26.18 8.84
C ASN A 205 -15.26 -25.17 8.44
N VAL A 206 -15.38 -24.94 7.13
CA VAL A 206 -16.24 -23.90 6.59
C VAL A 206 -17.73 -24.12 6.90
N GLU A 207 -18.20 -25.39 7.02
CA GLU A 207 -19.60 -25.68 7.32
C GLU A 207 -20.02 -25.06 8.65
N GLN A 208 -19.20 -25.17 9.70
CA GLN A 208 -19.49 -24.52 10.99
C GLN A 208 -19.32 -23.02 10.94
N ALA A 209 -18.40 -22.50 10.13
CA ALA A 209 -18.25 -21.06 9.93
C ALA A 209 -19.50 -20.47 9.26
N TRP A 210 -20.09 -21.16 8.29
CA TRP A 210 -21.30 -20.72 7.59
C TRP A 210 -22.57 -20.80 8.44
N GLU A 211 -22.60 -21.60 9.51
CA GLU A 211 -23.66 -21.55 10.51
C GLU A 211 -23.68 -20.21 11.27
N LEU A 212 -22.51 -19.58 11.40
CA LEU A 212 -22.37 -18.28 12.06
C LEU A 212 -22.58 -17.12 11.09
N SER A 213 -22.03 -17.22 9.89
CA SER A 213 -22.15 -16.18 8.84
C SER A 213 -21.83 -16.78 7.48
N SER A 214 -22.68 -16.52 6.50
CA SER A 214 -22.42 -16.83 5.08
C SER A 214 -21.87 -15.62 4.30
N GLY A 215 -21.47 -14.56 5.01
CA GLY A 215 -21.00 -13.32 4.43
C GLY A 215 -22.07 -12.24 4.36
N ASP A 216 -21.67 -11.07 3.88
CA ASP A 216 -22.54 -9.91 3.67
C ASP A 216 -22.29 -9.36 2.26
N PRO A 217 -23.34 -9.11 1.45
CA PRO A 217 -23.18 -8.60 0.08
C PRO A 217 -22.48 -7.23 -0.02
N SER A 218 -22.42 -6.48 1.09
CA SER A 218 -21.70 -5.21 1.14
C SER A 218 -20.16 -5.38 1.24
N ILE A 219 -19.69 -6.58 1.58
CA ILE A 219 -18.27 -6.87 1.69
C ILE A 219 -17.71 -7.22 0.31
N ILE A 220 -16.77 -6.40 -0.12
CA ILE A 220 -16.08 -6.61 -1.40
C ILE A 220 -14.79 -7.37 -1.13
N VAL A 221 -14.66 -8.55 -1.74
CA VAL A 221 -13.43 -9.35 -1.70
C VAL A 221 -12.72 -9.22 -3.04
N ALA A 222 -11.49 -8.73 -3.01
CA ALA A 222 -10.63 -8.67 -4.19
C ALA A 222 -9.68 -9.88 -4.20
N VAL A 223 -9.75 -10.69 -5.23
CA VAL A 223 -8.81 -11.79 -5.47
C VAL A 223 -7.76 -11.30 -6.46
N LEU A 224 -6.50 -11.26 -6.01
CA LEU A 224 -5.34 -10.90 -6.82
C LEU A 224 -4.71 -12.18 -7.33
N ASP A 225 -4.92 -12.46 -8.60
CA ASP A 225 -4.45 -13.67 -9.27
C ASP A 225 -3.89 -13.33 -10.65
N GLU A 226 -3.19 -14.26 -11.29
CA GLU A 226 -2.70 -14.12 -12.66
C GLU A 226 -3.81 -14.21 -13.69
N GLY A 227 -4.93 -14.79 -13.33
CA GLY A 227 -6.13 -14.96 -14.15
C GLY A 227 -7.04 -16.05 -13.61
N VAL A 228 -8.21 -16.16 -14.22
CA VAL A 228 -9.19 -17.21 -13.97
C VAL A 228 -9.32 -18.04 -15.23
N ASP A 229 -9.15 -19.35 -15.12
CA ASP A 229 -9.48 -20.27 -16.21
C ASP A 229 -10.99 -20.43 -16.27
N TYR A 230 -11.59 -19.96 -17.39
CA TYR A 230 -13.04 -19.98 -17.63
C TYR A 230 -13.41 -20.81 -18.87
N THR A 231 -12.50 -21.66 -19.35
CA THR A 231 -12.69 -22.52 -20.54
C THR A 231 -13.17 -23.93 -20.17
#